data_f6e45c0ce9460e1a3c1bc71122bc9133
#
_entry.id   f6e45c0ce9460e1a3c1bc71122bc9133
#
_cell.length_a   1.000
_cell.length_b   1.000
_cell.length_c   1.000
_cell.angle_alpha   90.00
_cell.angle_beta   90.00
_cell.angle_gamma   90.00
#
_symmetry.space_group_name_H-M   'P 1'
#
loop_
_entity.id
_entity.type
_entity.pdbx_description
1 polymer ?
#
loop_
_entity_poly.entity_id
_entity_poly.type
_entity_poly.pdbx_seq_one_letter_code
_entity_poly.pdbx_strand_id
1 'polypeptide(L)'
;MATTTPESTSIQALQEQARRHLWMHFSRMGGYDDQHEIPIIARGDGAYVYDAHGKRYLDGLSGLFCVNAGHGRTELAEAAARQYEELDFFVIWSYAHPRAIELATKIASMTPGDLNRVFFTSGGG
;
A
#
# COMPACT_ATOMS: atom_id res chain seq x y z
N MET A 1 20.63 19.09 4.98
CA MET A 1 19.58 19.57 4.07
C MET A 1 18.30 19.65 4.87
N ALA A 2 17.68 20.83 5.01
CA ALA A 2 16.44 21.00 5.74
C ALA A 2 15.32 20.36 4.90
N THR A 3 14.68 19.31 5.43
CA THR A 3 13.45 18.75 4.90
C THR A 3 12.33 19.77 5.16
N THR A 4 11.98 20.55 4.17
CA THR A 4 10.73 21.32 4.18
C THR A 4 9.59 20.31 4.25
N THR A 5 8.90 20.30 5.39
CA THR A 5 7.60 19.61 5.50
C THR A 5 6.68 20.18 4.42
N PRO A 6 6.09 19.39 3.53
CA PRO A 6 5.16 19.92 2.54
C PRO A 6 4.01 20.61 3.30
N GLU A 7 3.70 21.87 2.91
CA GLU A 7 2.49 22.55 3.38
C GLU A 7 1.30 21.61 3.19
N SER A 8 0.50 21.44 4.22
CA SER A 8 -0.67 20.55 4.18
C SER A 8 -1.63 21.08 3.11
N THR A 9 -1.70 20.40 1.99
CA THR A 9 -2.64 20.73 0.91
C THR A 9 -4.06 20.71 1.48
N SER A 10 -4.84 21.76 1.26
CA SER A 10 -6.21 21.82 1.76
C SER A 10 -7.08 20.70 1.14
N ILE A 11 -8.13 20.26 1.86
CA ILE A 11 -9.07 19.24 1.34
C ILE A 11 -9.68 19.70 0.02
N GLN A 12 -10.03 20.97 -0.11
CA GLN A 12 -10.57 21.55 -1.34
C GLN A 12 -9.59 21.44 -2.51
N ALA A 13 -8.31 21.75 -2.29
CA ALA A 13 -7.28 21.61 -3.32
C ALA A 13 -7.08 20.13 -3.71
N LEU A 14 -7.15 19.19 -2.76
CA LEU A 14 -7.10 17.75 -3.04
C LEU A 14 -8.30 17.29 -3.86
N GLN A 15 -9.52 17.76 -3.55
CA GLN A 15 -10.74 17.48 -4.31
C GLN A 15 -10.62 17.94 -5.76
N GLU A 16 -10.16 19.18 -5.97
CA GLU A 16 -9.96 19.73 -7.31
C GLU A 16 -8.90 18.95 -8.09
N GLN A 17 -7.76 18.68 -7.49
CA GLN A 17 -6.69 17.90 -8.13
C GLN A 17 -7.13 16.48 -8.48
N ALA A 18 -7.88 15.82 -7.59
CA ALA A 18 -8.40 14.50 -7.84
C ALA A 18 -9.39 14.48 -9.02
N ARG A 19 -10.32 15.43 -9.08
CA ARG A 19 -11.26 15.55 -10.20
C ARG A 19 -10.57 15.81 -11.54
N ARG A 20 -9.47 16.59 -11.53
CA ARG A 20 -8.76 16.98 -12.76
C ARG A 20 -7.77 15.95 -13.26
N HIS A 21 -7.11 15.21 -12.36
CA HIS A 21 -5.92 14.45 -12.70
C HIS A 21 -6.00 12.96 -12.34
N LEU A 22 -6.91 12.55 -11.44
CA LEU A 22 -7.01 11.17 -11.01
C LEU A 22 -8.17 10.46 -11.71
N TRP A 23 -7.88 9.41 -12.46
CA TRP A 23 -8.91 8.51 -12.97
C TRP A 23 -9.06 7.32 -12.00
N MET A 24 -10.09 7.35 -11.17
CA MET A 24 -10.37 6.28 -10.23
C MET A 24 -10.92 5.05 -10.94
N HIS A 25 -10.39 3.88 -10.54
CA HIS A 25 -10.85 2.60 -11.06
C HIS A 25 -12.32 2.33 -10.67
N PHE A 26 -13.07 1.72 -11.59
CA PHE A 26 -14.48 1.34 -11.38
C PHE A 26 -15.41 2.48 -10.95
N SER A 27 -15.05 3.73 -11.23
CA SER A 27 -15.80 4.92 -10.82
C SER A 27 -16.28 5.74 -12.00
N ARG A 28 -17.48 6.29 -11.87
CA ARG A 28 -18.00 7.29 -12.83
C ARG A 28 -17.56 8.67 -12.38
N MET A 29 -16.46 9.15 -12.94
CA MET A 29 -15.85 10.44 -12.53
C MET A 29 -16.80 11.65 -12.65
N GLY A 30 -17.70 11.65 -13.61
CA GLY A 30 -18.70 12.73 -13.79
C GLY A 30 -19.77 12.79 -12.67
N GLY A 31 -19.76 11.88 -11.71
CA GLY A 31 -20.64 11.94 -10.53
C GLY A 31 -20.09 12.74 -9.37
N TYR A 32 -18.83 13.24 -9.48
CA TYR A 32 -18.18 14.02 -8.43
C TYR A 32 -18.14 15.50 -8.79
N ASP A 33 -18.75 16.31 -7.95
CA ASP A 33 -18.89 17.76 -8.09
C ASP A 33 -18.72 18.44 -6.71
N ASP A 34 -19.12 19.69 -6.59
CA ASP A 34 -19.01 20.44 -5.34
C ASP A 34 -20.02 19.97 -4.26
N GLN A 35 -21.05 19.23 -4.62
CA GLN A 35 -22.03 18.64 -3.70
C GLN A 35 -21.74 17.15 -3.41
N HIS A 36 -20.96 16.49 -4.24
CA HIS A 36 -20.63 15.09 -4.16
C HIS A 36 -19.11 14.91 -4.18
N GLU A 37 -18.49 15.05 -3.02
CA GLU A 37 -17.04 14.93 -2.87
C GLU A 37 -16.53 13.52 -3.14
N ILE A 38 -15.30 13.44 -3.68
CA ILE A 38 -14.54 12.19 -3.74
C ILE A 38 -14.17 11.79 -2.31
N PRO A 39 -14.48 10.57 -1.83
CA PRO A 39 -13.99 10.10 -0.55
C PRO A 39 -12.46 9.97 -0.55
N ILE A 40 -11.75 10.87 0.13
CA ILE A 40 -10.30 10.86 0.22
C ILE A 40 -9.88 10.18 1.52
N ILE A 41 -9.37 8.97 1.45
CA ILE A 41 -8.84 8.26 2.61
C ILE A 41 -7.43 8.78 2.90
N ALA A 42 -7.22 9.29 4.10
CA ALA A 42 -5.99 9.98 4.49
C ALA A 42 -5.14 9.19 5.50
N ARG A 43 -5.73 8.27 6.27
CA ARG A 43 -5.02 7.53 7.33
C ARG A 43 -5.63 6.16 7.54
N GLY A 44 -4.82 5.21 7.98
CA GLY A 44 -5.25 3.90 8.43
C GLY A 44 -4.69 3.56 9.83
N ASP A 45 -5.45 2.75 10.61
CA ASP A 45 -5.06 2.31 11.94
C ASP A 45 -5.79 1.00 12.29
N GLY A 46 -5.05 -0.10 12.42
CA GLY A 46 -5.62 -1.42 12.65
C GLY A 46 -6.59 -1.83 11.53
N ALA A 47 -7.85 -2.08 11.88
CA ALA A 47 -8.92 -2.43 10.94
C ALA A 47 -9.70 -1.21 10.41
N TYR A 48 -9.24 0.00 10.66
CA TYR A 48 -9.97 1.21 10.32
C TYR A 48 -9.19 2.12 9.39
N VAL A 49 -9.94 2.82 8.53
CA VAL A 49 -9.43 3.94 7.72
C VAL A 49 -10.19 5.21 8.08
N TYR A 50 -9.56 6.35 7.82
CA TYR A 50 -10.11 7.67 8.11
C TYR A 50 -10.01 8.52 6.86
N ASP A 51 -11.11 9.22 6.53
CA ASP A 51 -11.08 10.16 5.44
C ASP A 51 -10.39 11.49 5.83
N ALA A 52 -10.28 12.39 4.85
CA ALA A 52 -9.65 13.68 5.02
C ALA A 52 -10.43 14.60 6.02
N HIS A 53 -11.70 14.33 6.27
CA HIS A 53 -12.51 15.02 7.29
C HIS A 53 -12.41 14.36 8.68
N GLY A 54 -11.65 13.25 8.80
CA GLY A 54 -11.46 12.52 10.05
C GLY A 54 -12.56 11.51 10.37
N LYS A 55 -13.51 11.28 9.46
CA LYS A 55 -14.53 10.26 9.65
C LYS A 55 -13.92 8.86 9.52
N ARG A 56 -14.25 8.00 10.48
CA ARG A 56 -13.77 6.63 10.58
C ARG A 56 -14.67 5.65 9.85
N TYR A 57 -14.04 4.70 9.14
CA TYR A 57 -14.69 3.58 8.48
C TYR A 57 -14.01 2.26 8.84
N LEU A 58 -14.78 1.19 8.96
CA LEU A 58 -14.23 -0.16 9.04
C LEU A 58 -13.76 -0.59 7.65
N ASP A 59 -12.50 -0.93 7.51
CA ASP A 59 -11.94 -1.46 6.26
C ASP A 59 -12.17 -2.97 6.16
N GLY A 60 -13.39 -3.35 5.81
CA GLY A 60 -13.79 -4.76 5.66
C GLY A 60 -13.17 -5.48 4.46
N LEU A 61 -12.50 -4.74 3.56
CA LEU A 61 -11.82 -5.30 2.40
C LEU A 61 -10.28 -5.31 2.54
N SER A 62 -9.75 -4.87 3.67
CA SER A 62 -8.29 -4.80 3.90
C SER A 62 -7.55 -4.09 2.75
N GLY A 63 -8.04 -2.89 2.34
CA GLY A 63 -7.48 -2.14 1.23
C GLY A 63 -7.50 -2.89 -0.10
N LEU A 64 -8.53 -3.67 -0.36
CA LEU A 64 -8.67 -4.62 -1.47
C LEU A 64 -7.67 -5.79 -1.36
N PHE A 65 -7.77 -6.54 -0.26
CA PHE A 65 -7.00 -7.77 0.05
C PHE A 65 -5.48 -7.57 0.23
N CYS A 66 -5.01 -6.32 0.37
CA CYS A 66 -3.57 -6.01 0.46
C CYS A 66 -3.09 -5.74 1.89
N VAL A 67 -3.98 -5.34 2.81
CA VAL A 67 -3.62 -4.92 4.18
C VAL A 67 -4.11 -5.94 5.21
N ASN A 68 -3.82 -7.21 4.99
CA ASN A 68 -4.32 -8.32 5.81
C ASN A 68 -3.80 -8.30 7.25
N ALA A 69 -2.66 -7.66 7.51
CA ALA A 69 -2.09 -7.50 8.84
C ALA A 69 -2.60 -6.26 9.60
N GLY A 70 -3.46 -5.45 8.96
CA GLY A 70 -3.93 -4.18 9.48
C GLY A 70 -3.06 -2.99 9.10
N HIS A 71 -3.68 -1.80 9.15
CA HIS A 71 -3.01 -0.53 8.88
C HIS A 71 -2.09 -0.09 10.04
N GLY A 72 -1.13 0.78 9.76
CA GLY A 72 -0.28 1.43 10.76
C GLY A 72 0.74 0.50 11.43
N ARG A 73 1.10 -0.61 10.81
CA ARG A 73 2.08 -1.59 11.31
C ARG A 73 3.50 -1.04 11.17
N THR A 74 3.96 -0.33 12.20
CA THR A 74 5.27 0.34 12.23
C THR A 74 6.43 -0.62 12.06
N GLU A 75 6.34 -1.83 12.60
CA GLU A 75 7.38 -2.85 12.46
C GLU A 75 7.62 -3.29 11.01
N LEU A 76 6.57 -3.25 10.15
CA LEU A 76 6.71 -3.52 8.72
C LEU A 76 7.39 -2.36 8.00
N ALA A 77 7.01 -1.12 8.34
CA ALA A 77 7.64 0.08 7.79
C ALA A 77 9.13 0.16 8.16
N GLU A 78 9.47 -0.13 9.41
CA GLU A 78 10.86 -0.18 9.87
C GLU A 78 11.67 -1.29 9.21
N ALA A 79 11.09 -2.47 9.00
CA ALA A 79 11.75 -3.55 8.28
C ALA A 79 12.03 -3.17 6.83
N ALA A 80 11.07 -2.53 6.16
CA ALA A 80 11.23 -2.02 4.81
C ALA A 80 12.32 -0.93 4.75
N ALA A 81 12.32 0.04 5.67
CA ALA A 81 13.32 1.11 5.72
C ALA A 81 14.74 0.55 5.85
N ARG A 82 14.97 -0.38 6.79
CA ARG A 82 16.27 -1.05 6.95
C ARG A 82 16.72 -1.79 5.69
N GLN A 83 15.77 -2.44 4.99
CA GLN A 83 16.09 -3.16 3.77
C GLN A 83 16.45 -2.22 2.63
N TYR A 84 15.77 -1.05 2.51
CA TYR A 84 16.10 -0.04 1.51
C TYR A 84 17.50 0.57 1.73
N GLU A 85 17.94 0.71 2.97
CA GLU A 85 19.31 1.18 3.29
C GLU A 85 20.38 0.16 2.89
N GLU A 86 20.06 -1.14 2.94
CA GLU A 86 21.00 -2.23 2.62
C GLU A 86 20.98 -2.59 1.12
N LEU A 87 19.80 -2.84 0.57
CA LEU A 87 19.55 -3.20 -0.82
C LEU A 87 18.07 -2.95 -1.13
N ASP A 88 17.78 -1.91 -1.89
CA ASP A 88 16.42 -1.51 -2.30
C ASP A 88 15.83 -2.48 -3.33
N PHE A 89 16.59 -2.81 -4.36
CA PHE A 89 16.19 -3.74 -5.41
C PHE A 89 17.39 -4.42 -6.08
N PHE A 90 17.26 -5.71 -6.35
CA PHE A 90 18.09 -6.41 -7.32
C PHE A 90 17.30 -7.52 -8.00
N VAL A 91 17.56 -7.74 -9.29
CA VAL A 91 16.86 -8.76 -10.08
C VAL A 91 17.21 -10.18 -9.62
N ILE A 92 16.26 -11.08 -9.71
CA ILE A 92 16.48 -12.51 -9.44
C ILE A 92 16.59 -13.36 -10.73
N TRP A 93 17.09 -12.76 -11.81
CA TRP A 93 17.50 -13.47 -13.02
C TRP A 93 18.93 -13.99 -12.83
N SER A 94 19.15 -15.23 -12.72
CA SER A 94 20.48 -15.80 -12.50
C SER A 94 21.24 -15.26 -11.26
N TYR A 95 20.58 -14.46 -10.45
CA TYR A 95 21.07 -13.92 -9.18
C TYR A 95 20.11 -14.26 -8.07
N ALA A 96 20.55 -14.13 -6.85
CA ALA A 96 19.71 -14.23 -5.67
C ALA A 96 20.15 -13.22 -4.61
N HIS A 97 19.29 -12.88 -3.69
CA HIS A 97 19.63 -12.06 -2.54
C HIS A 97 18.98 -12.63 -1.26
N PRO A 98 19.52 -12.33 -0.08
CA PRO A 98 19.13 -12.98 1.18
C PRO A 98 17.61 -12.97 1.41
N ARG A 99 16.94 -11.85 1.23
CA ARG A 99 15.50 -11.72 1.55
C ARG A 99 14.62 -12.57 0.65
N ALA A 100 14.95 -12.68 -0.63
CA ALA A 100 14.22 -13.58 -1.54
C ALA A 100 14.39 -15.05 -1.12
N ILE A 101 15.62 -15.45 -0.75
CA ILE A 101 15.92 -16.81 -0.28
C ILE A 101 15.18 -17.11 1.04
N GLU A 102 15.24 -16.21 2.02
CA GLU A 102 14.58 -16.35 3.31
C GLU A 102 13.06 -16.47 3.15
N LEU A 103 12.45 -15.60 2.34
CA LEU A 103 11.01 -15.65 2.07
C LEU A 103 10.61 -16.94 1.36
N ALA A 104 11.33 -17.36 0.33
CA ALA A 104 11.07 -18.61 -0.37
C ALA A 104 11.17 -19.82 0.58
N THR A 105 12.18 -19.86 1.43
CA THR A 105 12.36 -20.90 2.44
C THR A 105 11.20 -20.92 3.44
N LYS A 106 10.77 -19.73 3.89
CA LYS A 106 9.63 -19.62 4.81
C LYS A 106 8.33 -20.11 4.18
N ILE A 107 8.05 -19.71 2.93
CA ILE A 107 6.87 -20.16 2.19
C ILE A 107 6.91 -21.67 2.01
N ALA A 108 8.02 -22.24 1.56
CA ALA A 108 8.19 -23.67 1.37
C ALA A 108 7.93 -24.48 2.66
N SER A 109 8.31 -23.93 3.83
CA SER A 109 8.05 -24.59 5.12
C SER A 109 6.58 -24.63 5.52
N MET A 110 5.71 -23.87 4.86
CA MET A 110 4.27 -23.78 5.15
C MET A 110 3.41 -24.47 4.09
N THR A 111 3.98 -24.85 2.95
CA THR A 111 3.25 -25.52 1.88
C THR A 111 3.20 -27.04 2.10
N PRO A 112 2.14 -27.72 1.66
CA PRO A 112 2.00 -29.17 1.83
C PRO A 112 2.87 -29.97 0.85
N GLY A 113 3.23 -31.19 1.24
CA GLY A 113 3.95 -32.15 0.39
C GLY A 113 5.34 -31.65 0.00
N ASP A 114 5.67 -31.75 -1.27
CA ASP A 114 6.95 -31.37 -1.87
C ASP A 114 6.93 -30.04 -2.64
N LEU A 115 5.91 -29.20 -2.42
CA LEU A 115 5.82 -27.85 -2.97
C LEU A 115 6.86 -26.92 -2.32
N ASN A 116 8.10 -27.02 -2.75
CA ASN A 116 9.24 -26.36 -2.11
C ASN A 116 9.97 -25.34 -3.00
N ARG A 117 9.37 -24.94 -4.11
CA ARG A 117 9.92 -23.93 -5.02
C ARG A 117 8.97 -22.74 -5.15
N VAL A 118 9.51 -21.55 -5.01
CA VAL A 118 8.76 -20.29 -5.06
C VAL A 118 9.22 -19.45 -6.23
N PHE A 119 8.28 -19.05 -7.07
CA PHE A 119 8.48 -18.07 -8.13
C PHE A 119 7.76 -16.77 -7.77
N PHE A 120 8.51 -15.68 -7.67
CA PHE A 120 7.94 -14.37 -7.32
C PHE A 120 7.45 -13.65 -8.58
N THR A 121 6.23 -13.12 -8.52
CA THR A 121 5.58 -12.32 -9.57
C THR A 121 5.24 -10.93 -9.04
N SER A 122 4.81 -10.04 -9.93
CA SER A 122 4.40 -8.67 -9.56
C SER A 122 2.97 -8.58 -9.01
N GLY A 123 2.18 -9.65 -9.08
CA GLY A 123 0.78 -9.68 -8.64
C GLY A 123 0.14 -11.01 -8.98
N GLY A 124 -1.19 -11.07 -8.92
CA GLY A 124 -1.98 -12.28 -9.18
C GLY A 124 -2.30 -12.55 -10.66
N GLY A 125 -1.69 -11.82 -11.58
CA GLY A 125 -1.89 -11.98 -13.01
C GLY A 125 -0.87 -12.87 -13.69
#